data_41fb5ba2c90629c6e15e431dfa270188
#
_entry.id   41fb5ba2c90629c6e15e431dfa270188
#
_cell.length_a   1.000
_cell.length_b   1.000
_cell.length_c   1.000
_cell.angle_alpha   90.00
_cell.angle_beta   90.00
_cell.angle_gamma   90.00
#
_symmetry.space_group_name_H-M   'P 1'
#
loop_
_entity.id
_entity.type
_entity.pdbx_description
1 polymer ?
#
loop_
_entity_poly.entity_id
_entity_poly.type
_entity_poly.pdbx_seq_one_letter_code
_entity_poly.pdbx_strand_id
1 'polypeptide(L)'
;MQGTLGYMVLLALATAVMLGGQSSLAQGSAADSPTGFPPLDQWKAGVLAGDASALKAFYSTDPVAQVMANGVKTDTDADVNFWLGLKARSISLETVAVLDRPKGTSVVFKADVQLANGQILSVTDGQMWRKEGEWWRLMSVERADAPHLKQPSDMKKNIYPADADARAEIKEAEEKAAAGHKRVVLVFGANWCYDCHVLDLAFHRPDFAAVMASYEVVHVDLGPDEMKNADLVKEFDVPLNKGIPALAVIESDGKLVVSQKNGEFEDARSMTPEAVVEFLNKWKPEAR
;
A
#
# COMPACT_ATOMS: atom_id res chain seq x y z
N MET A 1 53.49 66.33 -53.15
CA MET A 1 53.75 66.54 -51.72
C MET A 1 52.47 66.05 -51.02
N GLN A 2 52.63 65.01 -50.19
CA GLN A 2 51.78 64.58 -49.06
C GLN A 2 50.25 64.53 -49.36
N GLY A 3 49.53 63.41 -49.45
CA GLY A 3 49.62 62.23 -48.65
C GLY A 3 48.63 62.30 -47.46
N THR A 4 47.39 61.89 -47.60
CA THR A 4 46.59 61.47 -46.43
C THR A 4 45.66 60.32 -46.81
N LEU A 5 45.93 59.20 -46.16
CA LEU A 5 45.17 57.99 -46.18
C LEU A 5 43.80 58.23 -45.50
N GLY A 6 42.70 57.99 -46.19
CA GLY A 6 41.37 57.92 -45.60
C GLY A 6 41.00 56.48 -45.24
N TYR A 7 40.86 56.18 -43.98
CA TYR A 7 40.36 54.94 -43.49
C TYR A 7 38.87 54.75 -43.76
N MET A 8 38.52 53.74 -44.52
CA MET A 8 37.15 53.36 -44.77
C MET A 8 36.74 52.39 -43.69
N VAL A 9 35.84 52.83 -42.76
CA VAL A 9 35.27 52.01 -41.74
C VAL A 9 34.10 51.21 -42.31
N LEU A 10 34.26 49.91 -42.51
CA LEU A 10 33.17 48.99 -42.86
C LEU A 10 32.36 48.73 -41.61
N LEU A 11 31.11 49.21 -41.55
CA LEU A 11 30.11 48.75 -40.58
C LEU A 11 29.59 47.39 -41.00
N ALA A 12 30.00 46.35 -40.30
CA ALA A 12 29.38 45.02 -40.39
C ALA A 12 28.13 45.00 -39.50
N LEU A 13 26.94 44.98 -40.10
CA LEU A 13 25.70 44.67 -39.41
C LEU A 13 25.72 43.18 -39.02
N ALA A 14 25.91 42.88 -37.74
CA ALA A 14 25.70 41.57 -37.18
C ALA A 14 24.20 41.42 -36.86
N THR A 15 23.48 40.71 -37.72
CA THR A 15 22.13 40.21 -37.40
C THR A 15 22.25 39.09 -36.37
N ALA A 16 21.96 39.40 -35.11
CA ALA A 16 21.82 38.41 -34.07
C ALA A 16 20.52 37.62 -34.29
N VAL A 17 20.67 36.40 -34.79
CA VAL A 17 19.61 35.39 -34.78
C VAL A 17 19.45 34.95 -33.35
N MET A 18 18.38 35.41 -32.68
CA MET A 18 17.95 34.87 -31.40
C MET A 18 17.40 33.48 -31.63
N LEU A 19 18.25 32.47 -31.52
CA LEU A 19 17.84 31.08 -31.29
C LEU A 19 17.26 31.04 -29.88
N GLY A 20 15.93 31.09 -29.80
CA GLY A 20 15.18 30.78 -28.60
C GLY A 20 15.48 29.36 -28.19
N GLY A 21 16.47 29.18 -27.32
CA GLY A 21 16.67 27.93 -26.58
C GLY A 21 15.47 27.76 -25.66
N GLN A 22 14.51 26.93 -26.08
CA GLN A 22 13.57 26.34 -25.14
C GLN A 22 14.38 25.47 -24.18
N SER A 23 14.64 26.02 -23.00
CA SER A 23 15.06 25.21 -21.87
C SER A 23 13.91 24.24 -21.59
N SER A 24 13.99 23.06 -22.17
CA SER A 24 13.25 21.90 -21.71
C SER A 24 13.66 21.71 -20.25
N LEU A 25 12.82 22.22 -19.35
CA LEU A 25 12.84 21.77 -17.96
C LEU A 25 12.58 20.27 -18.06
N ALA A 26 13.65 19.48 -17.97
CA ALA A 26 13.53 18.07 -17.68
C ALA A 26 12.68 17.99 -16.42
N GLN A 27 11.42 17.59 -16.58
CA GLN A 27 10.61 17.12 -15.46
C GLN A 27 11.40 15.94 -14.91
N GLY A 28 12.13 16.17 -13.81
CA GLY A 28 12.75 15.12 -13.04
C GLY A 28 11.64 14.11 -12.72
N SER A 29 11.79 12.92 -13.24
CA SER A 29 10.87 11.83 -13.01
C SER A 29 10.73 11.68 -11.48
N ALA A 30 9.51 11.53 -11.00
CA ALA A 30 9.22 11.23 -9.58
C ALA A 30 10.01 10.00 -9.08
N ALA A 31 10.61 9.24 -10.01
CA ALA A 31 11.45 8.08 -9.80
C ALA A 31 12.74 8.31 -9.00
N ASP A 32 13.24 9.56 -8.94
CA ASP A 32 14.54 9.86 -8.32
C ASP A 32 14.44 10.64 -6.99
N SER A 33 13.23 10.88 -6.50
CA SER A 33 13.05 11.51 -5.18
C SER A 33 13.45 10.53 -4.06
N PRO A 34 14.21 11.00 -3.03
CA PRO A 34 14.51 10.17 -1.88
C PRO A 34 13.23 9.68 -1.18
N THR A 35 13.24 8.43 -0.71
CA THR A 35 12.08 7.82 -0.03
C THR A 35 11.77 8.43 1.35
N GLY A 36 12.65 9.28 1.88
CA GLY A 36 12.60 9.76 3.27
C GLY A 36 13.14 8.75 4.30
N PHE A 37 13.53 7.56 3.84
CA PHE A 37 14.15 6.52 4.66
C PHE A 37 15.42 5.98 3.97
N PRO A 38 16.60 6.50 4.30
CA PRO A 38 17.85 6.19 3.61
C PRO A 38 18.20 4.69 3.47
N PRO A 39 17.86 3.79 4.42
CA PRO A 39 18.07 2.36 4.23
C PRO A 39 17.30 1.77 3.05
N LEU A 40 16.10 2.26 2.77
CA LEU A 40 15.31 1.83 1.61
C LEU A 40 15.94 2.30 0.29
N ASP A 41 16.50 3.52 0.26
CA ASP A 41 17.22 4.01 -0.92
C ASP A 41 18.48 3.17 -1.21
N GLN A 42 19.20 2.75 -0.17
CA GLN A 42 20.35 1.85 -0.29
C GLN A 42 19.94 0.45 -0.78
N TRP A 43 18.84 -0.08 -0.26
CA TRP A 43 18.28 -1.35 -0.70
C TRP A 43 17.90 -1.28 -2.19
N LYS A 44 17.18 -0.23 -2.63
CA LYS A 44 16.86 0.02 -4.04
C LYS A 44 18.12 0.03 -4.92
N ALA A 45 19.17 0.73 -4.49
CA ALA A 45 20.44 0.76 -5.20
C ALA A 45 21.06 -0.64 -5.33
N GLY A 46 20.99 -1.47 -4.28
CA GLY A 46 21.43 -2.87 -4.32
C GLY A 46 20.66 -3.72 -5.31
N VAL A 47 19.32 -3.55 -5.39
CA VAL A 47 18.48 -4.23 -6.41
C VAL A 47 18.92 -3.85 -7.81
N LEU A 48 19.09 -2.55 -8.08
CA LEU A 48 19.49 -2.05 -9.41
C LEU A 48 20.91 -2.46 -9.81
N ALA A 49 21.81 -2.59 -8.82
CA ALA A 49 23.17 -3.09 -9.05
C ALA A 49 23.22 -4.59 -9.35
N GLY A 50 22.17 -5.35 -9.05
CA GLY A 50 22.13 -6.79 -9.24
C GLY A 50 23.05 -7.58 -8.29
N ASP A 51 23.41 -6.99 -7.15
CA ASP A 51 24.35 -7.59 -6.18
C ASP A 51 23.59 -8.37 -5.10
N ALA A 52 23.52 -9.69 -5.28
CA ALA A 52 22.87 -10.60 -4.36
C ALA A 52 23.47 -10.55 -2.94
N SER A 53 24.80 -10.40 -2.84
CA SER A 53 25.48 -10.39 -1.54
C SER A 53 25.16 -9.10 -0.76
N ALA A 54 25.18 -7.96 -1.45
CA ALA A 54 24.80 -6.68 -0.89
C ALA A 54 23.35 -6.66 -0.42
N LEU A 55 22.43 -7.21 -1.23
CA LEU A 55 21.02 -7.32 -0.85
C LEU A 55 20.80 -8.23 0.35
N LYS A 56 21.39 -9.42 0.36
CA LYS A 56 21.28 -10.36 1.50
C LYS A 56 21.83 -9.75 2.79
N ALA A 57 22.83 -8.87 2.70
CA ALA A 57 23.39 -8.20 3.87
C ALA A 57 22.39 -7.29 4.60
N PHE A 58 21.27 -6.87 3.96
CA PHE A 58 20.22 -6.14 4.66
C PHE A 58 19.36 -7.05 5.54
N TYR A 59 19.22 -8.33 5.24
CA TYR A 59 18.32 -9.21 6.01
C TYR A 59 18.96 -9.65 7.32
N SER A 60 18.16 -9.66 8.39
CA SER A 60 18.60 -10.15 9.70
C SER A 60 18.82 -11.66 9.65
N THR A 61 19.90 -12.10 10.29
CA THR A 61 20.25 -13.52 10.43
C THR A 61 20.00 -14.04 11.85
N ASP A 62 19.84 -13.13 12.83
CA ASP A 62 19.52 -13.47 14.22
C ASP A 62 18.64 -12.38 14.87
N PRO A 63 17.33 -12.64 15.04
CA PRO A 63 16.57 -13.74 14.46
C PRO A 63 16.55 -13.67 12.93
N VAL A 64 16.38 -14.79 12.27
CA VAL A 64 16.26 -14.84 10.81
C VAL A 64 15.06 -14.02 10.35
N ALA A 65 15.26 -13.19 9.32
CA ALA A 65 14.21 -12.36 8.76
C ALA A 65 13.02 -13.20 8.30
N GLN A 66 11.81 -12.72 8.59
CA GLN A 66 10.57 -13.34 8.11
C GLN A 66 10.21 -12.75 6.75
N VAL A 67 9.94 -13.61 5.77
CA VAL A 67 9.59 -13.18 4.43
C VAL A 67 8.28 -13.81 4.01
N MET A 68 7.36 -12.96 3.56
CA MET A 68 6.09 -13.33 2.96
C MET A 68 6.05 -12.79 1.52
N ALA A 69 5.55 -13.60 0.60
CA ALA A 69 5.32 -13.19 -0.79
C ALA A 69 3.91 -13.63 -1.21
N ASN A 70 3.05 -12.66 -1.54
CA ASN A 70 1.64 -12.91 -1.89
C ASN A 70 0.91 -13.78 -0.84
N GLY A 71 1.11 -13.47 0.46
CA GLY A 71 0.52 -14.20 1.57
C GLY A 71 1.15 -15.58 1.88
N VAL A 72 2.20 -15.97 1.15
CA VAL A 72 2.88 -17.26 1.33
C VAL A 72 4.24 -17.05 2.00
N LYS A 73 4.50 -17.78 3.09
CA LYS A 73 5.80 -17.74 3.76
C LYS A 73 6.90 -18.30 2.83
N THR A 74 7.97 -17.54 2.72
CA THR A 74 9.16 -17.89 1.93
C THR A 74 10.45 -17.57 2.72
N ASP A 75 11.57 -17.40 2.06
CA ASP A 75 12.85 -17.07 2.69
C ASP A 75 13.56 -15.90 2.01
N THR A 76 14.65 -15.46 2.62
CA THR A 76 15.49 -14.36 2.13
C THR A 76 16.02 -14.63 0.72
N ASP A 77 16.41 -15.87 0.41
CA ASP A 77 16.97 -16.20 -0.90
C ASP A 77 15.92 -16.08 -2.00
N ALA A 78 14.71 -16.52 -1.72
CA ALA A 78 13.60 -16.38 -2.67
C ALA A 78 13.25 -14.91 -2.93
N ASP A 79 13.25 -14.05 -1.89
CA ASP A 79 12.96 -12.64 -2.07
C ASP A 79 14.07 -11.89 -2.82
N VAL A 80 15.32 -12.13 -2.47
CA VAL A 80 16.47 -11.58 -3.22
C VAL A 80 16.43 -12.04 -4.68
N ASN A 81 16.17 -13.32 -4.94
CA ASN A 81 16.08 -13.86 -6.30
C ASN A 81 14.91 -13.25 -7.08
N PHE A 82 13.78 -12.97 -6.44
CA PHE A 82 12.67 -12.27 -7.08
C PHE A 82 13.13 -10.90 -7.58
N TRP A 83 13.66 -10.05 -6.70
CA TRP A 83 14.06 -8.69 -7.07
C TRP A 83 15.14 -8.65 -8.14
N LEU A 84 16.15 -9.51 -8.04
CA LEU A 84 17.23 -9.60 -9.05
C LEU A 84 16.75 -10.23 -10.34
N GLY A 85 15.82 -11.18 -10.27
CA GLY A 85 15.22 -11.84 -11.44
C GLY A 85 14.45 -10.90 -12.35
N LEU A 86 13.93 -9.78 -11.81
CA LEU A 86 13.25 -8.75 -12.57
C LEU A 86 14.17 -8.03 -13.57
N LYS A 87 15.48 -8.02 -13.34
CA LYS A 87 16.47 -7.31 -14.18
C LYS A 87 16.03 -5.88 -14.46
N ALA A 88 15.64 -5.18 -13.40
CA ALA A 88 15.05 -3.86 -13.45
C ALA A 88 15.98 -2.85 -14.15
N ARG A 89 15.43 -2.06 -15.09
CA ARG A 89 16.13 -0.89 -15.66
C ARG A 89 16.06 0.30 -14.74
N SER A 90 14.92 0.47 -14.09
CA SER A 90 14.70 1.50 -13.08
C SER A 90 13.62 1.03 -12.12
N ILE A 91 13.64 1.59 -10.90
CA ILE A 91 12.63 1.37 -9.86
C ILE A 91 12.22 2.74 -9.34
N SER A 92 10.94 3.07 -9.48
CA SER A 92 10.32 4.21 -8.82
C SER A 92 9.72 3.74 -7.50
N LEU A 93 10.08 4.36 -6.39
CA LEU A 93 9.50 4.07 -5.08
C LEU A 93 8.57 5.20 -4.65
N GLU A 94 7.34 4.86 -4.33
CA GLU A 94 6.38 5.72 -3.66
C GLU A 94 6.19 5.22 -2.22
N THR A 95 6.75 5.94 -1.24
CA THR A 95 6.60 5.59 0.17
C THR A 95 5.20 5.96 0.65
N VAL A 96 4.42 4.96 1.02
CA VAL A 96 3.04 5.13 1.52
C VAL A 96 3.03 5.44 3.01
N ALA A 97 3.87 4.75 3.79
CA ALA A 97 3.98 4.95 5.22
C ALA A 97 5.41 4.68 5.72
N VAL A 98 5.88 5.52 6.63
CA VAL A 98 7.08 5.29 7.46
C VAL A 98 6.65 5.49 8.91
N LEU A 99 6.71 4.44 9.69
CA LEU A 99 6.18 4.42 11.05
C LEU A 99 7.22 3.86 12.02
N ASP A 100 7.63 4.69 12.96
CA ASP A 100 8.45 4.22 14.07
C ASP A 100 7.62 3.32 14.99
N ARG A 101 8.21 2.19 15.34
CA ARG A 101 7.63 1.16 16.20
C ARG A 101 8.60 0.86 17.33
N PRO A 102 8.14 0.28 18.46
CA PRO A 102 9.03 -0.08 19.57
C PRO A 102 10.18 -1.02 19.20
N LYS A 103 10.02 -1.79 18.11
CA LYS A 103 11.00 -2.79 17.65
C LYS A 103 11.76 -2.38 16.38
N GLY A 104 11.53 -1.18 15.85
CA GLY A 104 12.17 -0.70 14.62
C GLY A 104 11.28 0.26 13.83
N THR A 105 11.57 0.44 12.54
CA THR A 105 10.81 1.31 11.64
C THR A 105 10.10 0.45 10.59
N SER A 106 8.78 0.55 10.52
CA SER A 106 7.97 -0.07 9.47
C SER A 106 7.88 0.87 8.28
N VAL A 107 8.17 0.36 7.09
CA VAL A 107 8.08 1.11 5.84
C VAL A 107 7.18 0.35 4.89
N VAL A 108 6.15 1.01 4.37
CA VAL A 108 5.30 0.47 3.30
C VAL A 108 5.50 1.35 2.07
N PHE A 109 5.76 0.72 0.93
CA PHE A 109 5.98 1.42 -0.32
C PHE A 109 5.42 0.65 -1.52
N LYS A 110 5.19 1.39 -2.60
CA LYS A 110 4.97 0.84 -3.93
C LYS A 110 6.24 0.97 -4.74
N ALA A 111 6.59 -0.06 -5.48
CA ALA A 111 7.67 -0.06 -6.44
C ALA A 111 7.12 -0.26 -7.84
N ASP A 112 7.27 0.73 -8.72
CA ASP A 112 7.04 0.56 -10.14
C ASP A 112 8.37 0.20 -10.79
N VAL A 113 8.49 -1.07 -11.18
CA VAL A 113 9.71 -1.66 -11.72
C VAL A 113 9.63 -1.68 -13.23
N GLN A 114 10.48 -0.90 -13.91
CA GLN A 114 10.59 -0.95 -15.35
C GLN A 114 11.47 -2.14 -15.77
N LEU A 115 10.86 -3.10 -16.46
CA LEU A 115 11.52 -4.29 -16.94
C LEU A 115 12.30 -4.03 -18.25
N ALA A 116 13.18 -4.94 -18.61
CA ALA A 116 14.00 -4.86 -19.83
C ALA A 116 13.16 -4.74 -21.12
N ASN A 117 11.98 -5.36 -21.16
CA ASN A 117 11.04 -5.31 -22.27
C ASN A 117 10.16 -4.04 -22.33
N GLY A 118 10.36 -3.11 -21.39
CA GLY A 118 9.58 -1.87 -21.29
C GLY A 118 8.27 -1.98 -20.51
N GLN A 119 7.86 -3.16 -20.08
CA GLN A 119 6.72 -3.33 -19.18
C GLN A 119 7.03 -2.78 -17.79
N ILE A 120 5.99 -2.36 -17.08
CA ILE A 120 6.07 -1.95 -15.68
C ILE A 120 5.39 -3.01 -14.84
N LEU A 121 6.11 -3.54 -13.85
CA LEU A 121 5.56 -4.36 -12.80
C LEU A 121 5.41 -3.49 -11.54
N SER A 122 4.19 -3.42 -11.02
CA SER A 122 3.94 -2.75 -9.74
C SER A 122 3.97 -3.76 -8.61
N VAL A 123 4.78 -3.48 -7.60
CA VAL A 123 4.98 -4.31 -6.41
C VAL A 123 4.66 -3.46 -5.19
N THR A 124 3.86 -3.97 -4.26
CA THR A 124 3.71 -3.39 -2.92
C THR A 124 4.57 -4.18 -1.95
N ASP A 125 5.31 -3.49 -1.10
CA ASP A 125 6.19 -4.12 -0.13
C ASP A 125 6.07 -3.41 1.23
N GLY A 126 5.90 -4.20 2.28
CA GLY A 126 5.95 -3.79 3.68
C GLY A 126 7.21 -4.34 4.34
N GLN A 127 8.06 -3.47 4.82
CA GLN A 127 9.35 -3.84 5.40
C GLN A 127 9.46 -3.36 6.84
N MET A 128 9.87 -4.24 7.75
CA MET A 128 10.25 -3.87 9.12
C MET A 128 11.77 -3.81 9.23
N TRP A 129 12.27 -2.64 9.55
CA TRP A 129 13.69 -2.38 9.69
C TRP A 129 14.07 -2.19 11.16
N ARG A 130 15.20 -2.74 11.57
CA ARG A 130 15.81 -2.54 12.90
C ARG A 130 17.23 -2.05 12.77
N LYS A 131 17.59 -1.04 13.56
CA LYS A 131 18.97 -0.55 13.63
C LYS A 131 19.77 -1.44 14.57
N GLU A 132 20.90 -1.98 14.08
CA GLU A 132 21.84 -2.81 14.82
C GLU A 132 23.24 -2.16 14.74
N GLY A 133 23.61 -1.41 15.78
CA GLY A 133 24.80 -0.55 15.74
C GLY A 133 24.65 0.52 14.66
N GLU A 134 25.56 0.55 13.71
CA GLU A 134 25.52 1.49 12.57
C GLU A 134 24.73 0.94 11.36
N TRP A 135 24.26 -0.31 11.41
CA TRP A 135 23.62 -0.99 10.29
C TRP A 135 22.11 -1.09 10.48
N TRP A 136 21.39 -1.03 9.37
CA TRP A 136 19.97 -1.34 9.33
C TRP A 136 19.76 -2.77 8.81
N ARG A 137 18.87 -3.52 9.47
CA ARG A 137 18.51 -4.90 9.09
C ARG A 137 17.02 -5.03 8.87
N LEU A 138 16.66 -5.74 7.81
CA LEU A 138 15.29 -6.19 7.55
C LEU A 138 14.94 -7.33 8.49
N MET A 139 13.92 -7.12 9.30
CA MET A 139 13.38 -8.11 10.24
C MET A 139 12.24 -8.91 9.63
N SER A 140 11.42 -8.22 8.82
CA SER A 140 10.37 -8.85 8.02
C SER A 140 10.14 -8.11 6.72
N VAL A 141 9.66 -8.86 5.73
CA VAL A 141 9.25 -8.40 4.41
C VAL A 141 7.92 -9.03 4.06
N GLU A 142 6.99 -8.24 3.58
CA GLU A 142 5.68 -8.67 3.08
C GLU A 142 5.46 -8.08 1.69
N ARG A 143 5.75 -8.87 0.66
CA ARG A 143 5.69 -8.45 -0.74
C ARG A 143 4.43 -8.96 -1.43
N ALA A 144 3.79 -8.08 -2.21
CA ALA A 144 2.67 -8.40 -3.07
C ALA A 144 2.97 -7.95 -4.50
N ASP A 145 3.13 -8.89 -5.41
CA ASP A 145 3.47 -8.71 -6.83
C ASP A 145 2.53 -9.47 -7.80
N ALA A 146 1.59 -10.26 -7.25
CA ALA A 146 0.49 -10.85 -8.00
C ALA A 146 -0.66 -9.84 -8.20
N PRO A 147 -1.67 -10.10 -9.04
CA PRO A 147 -2.89 -9.31 -9.08
C PRO A 147 -3.48 -9.19 -7.68
N HIS A 148 -3.54 -7.98 -7.15
CA HIS A 148 -3.96 -7.68 -5.79
C HIS A 148 -4.92 -6.49 -5.75
N LEU A 149 -5.50 -6.23 -4.58
CA LEU A 149 -6.35 -5.07 -4.35
C LEU A 149 -5.56 -3.77 -4.56
N LYS A 150 -6.28 -2.72 -4.98
CA LYS A 150 -5.69 -1.39 -5.14
C LYS A 150 -5.16 -0.88 -3.80
N GLN A 151 -3.92 -0.44 -3.81
CA GLN A 151 -3.24 0.10 -2.63
C GLN A 151 -3.59 1.58 -2.42
N PRO A 152 -3.71 2.08 -1.19
CA PRO A 152 -3.89 3.50 -0.91
C PRO A 152 -2.64 4.29 -1.32
N SER A 153 -2.84 5.53 -1.78
CA SER A 153 -1.73 6.46 -2.05
C SER A 153 -1.21 7.12 -0.78
N ASP A 154 -2.04 7.22 0.24
CA ASP A 154 -1.68 7.70 1.58
C ASP A 154 -2.67 7.16 2.63
N MET A 155 -2.39 7.44 3.91
CA MET A 155 -3.17 7.00 5.07
C MET A 155 -4.00 8.13 5.71
N LYS A 156 -4.28 9.20 4.98
CA LYS A 156 -4.92 10.40 5.54
C LYS A 156 -6.44 10.29 5.64
N LYS A 157 -7.05 9.38 4.88
CA LYS A 157 -8.50 9.18 4.91
C LYS A 157 -8.92 8.69 6.30
N ASN A 158 -9.85 9.41 6.93
CA ASN A 158 -10.46 9.00 8.19
C ASN A 158 -11.62 8.04 7.90
N ILE A 159 -11.32 6.74 7.84
CA ILE A 159 -12.31 5.68 7.58
C ILE A 159 -12.92 5.12 8.88
N TYR A 160 -12.30 5.40 10.03
CA TYR A 160 -12.77 5.04 11.37
C TYR A 160 -12.85 6.32 12.22
N PRO A 161 -13.99 7.07 12.18
CA PRO A 161 -14.12 8.29 12.98
C PRO A 161 -14.04 7.97 14.48
N ALA A 162 -13.14 8.68 15.18
CA ALA A 162 -12.87 8.38 16.58
C ALA A 162 -14.03 8.72 17.52
N ASP A 163 -14.96 9.58 17.10
CA ASP A 163 -16.15 10.03 17.81
C ASP A 163 -17.42 9.27 17.39
N ALA A 164 -17.34 8.34 16.46
CA ALA A 164 -18.47 7.53 16.02
C ALA A 164 -19.01 6.63 17.14
N ASP A 165 -20.33 6.56 17.25
CA ASP A 165 -21.03 5.59 18.10
C ASP A 165 -21.31 4.33 17.25
N ALA A 166 -20.41 3.36 17.34
CA ALA A 166 -20.50 2.14 16.53
C ALA A 166 -21.82 1.36 16.75
N ARG A 167 -22.39 1.37 17.95
CA ARG A 167 -23.68 0.71 18.20
C ARG A 167 -24.84 1.42 17.51
N ALA A 168 -24.83 2.75 17.53
CA ALA A 168 -25.84 3.53 16.83
C ALA A 168 -25.73 3.34 15.30
N GLU A 169 -24.51 3.32 14.76
CA GLU A 169 -24.27 3.07 13.34
C GLU A 169 -24.67 1.64 12.91
N ILE A 170 -24.39 0.63 13.74
CA ILE A 170 -24.84 -0.75 13.50
C ILE A 170 -26.36 -0.80 13.44
N LYS A 171 -27.06 -0.18 14.40
CA LYS A 171 -28.51 -0.15 14.43
C LYS A 171 -29.10 0.55 13.21
N GLU A 172 -28.53 1.66 12.78
CA GLU A 172 -28.96 2.35 11.57
C GLU A 172 -28.74 1.49 10.32
N ALA A 173 -27.62 0.77 10.24
CA ALA A 173 -27.32 -0.15 9.16
C ALA A 173 -28.29 -1.34 9.16
N GLU A 174 -28.67 -1.90 10.29
CA GLU A 174 -29.68 -2.95 10.43
C GLU A 174 -31.05 -2.49 9.87
N GLU A 175 -31.48 -1.27 10.22
CA GLU A 175 -32.72 -0.69 9.72
C GLU A 175 -32.70 -0.52 8.18
N LYS A 176 -31.60 -0.02 7.63
CA LYS A 176 -31.39 0.09 6.18
C LYS A 176 -31.33 -1.28 5.50
N ALA A 177 -30.63 -2.23 6.09
CA ALA A 177 -30.52 -3.59 5.60
C ALA A 177 -31.88 -4.30 5.57
N ALA A 178 -32.70 -4.14 6.60
CA ALA A 178 -34.07 -4.67 6.66
C ALA A 178 -34.94 -4.11 5.53
N ALA A 179 -34.89 -2.79 5.30
CA ALA A 179 -35.64 -2.13 4.24
C ALA A 179 -35.17 -2.55 2.82
N GLY A 180 -33.85 -2.79 2.65
CA GLY A 180 -33.22 -3.14 1.38
C GLY A 180 -33.06 -4.64 1.14
N HIS A 181 -33.48 -5.52 2.05
CA HIS A 181 -33.19 -6.97 2.01
C HIS A 181 -31.71 -7.28 1.88
N LYS A 182 -30.91 -6.56 2.69
CA LYS A 182 -29.46 -6.70 2.72
C LYS A 182 -29.01 -7.34 4.04
N ARG A 183 -27.71 -7.64 4.13
CA ARG A 183 -26.98 -7.91 5.36
C ARG A 183 -26.12 -6.71 5.75
N VAL A 184 -25.58 -6.75 6.96
CA VAL A 184 -24.60 -5.77 7.41
C VAL A 184 -23.22 -6.42 7.47
N VAL A 185 -22.21 -5.76 6.91
CA VAL A 185 -20.81 -6.11 7.09
C VAL A 185 -20.20 -5.16 8.11
N LEU A 186 -19.75 -5.71 9.22
CA LEU A 186 -18.99 -4.99 10.23
C LEU A 186 -17.51 -5.16 9.91
N VAL A 187 -16.79 -4.04 9.78
CA VAL A 187 -15.35 -4.02 9.49
C VAL A 187 -14.63 -3.45 10.71
N PHE A 188 -14.02 -4.32 11.49
CA PHE A 188 -13.23 -3.96 12.66
C PHE A 188 -11.83 -3.56 12.24
N GLY A 189 -11.39 -2.36 12.64
CA GLY A 189 -10.09 -1.85 12.23
C GLY A 189 -9.76 -0.51 12.86
N ALA A 190 -8.78 0.20 12.32
CA ALA A 190 -8.34 1.49 12.81
C ALA A 190 -7.71 2.34 11.69
N ASN A 191 -7.69 3.66 11.85
CA ASN A 191 -7.12 4.57 10.84
C ASN A 191 -5.61 4.38 10.58
N TRP A 192 -4.87 3.81 11.51
CA TRP A 192 -3.45 3.48 11.32
C TRP A 192 -3.20 2.16 10.58
N CYS A 193 -4.23 1.34 10.38
CA CYS A 193 -4.15 0.02 9.76
C CYS A 193 -4.11 0.16 8.23
N TYR A 194 -2.98 -0.16 7.61
CA TYR A 194 -2.82 -0.08 6.16
C TYR A 194 -3.81 -0.98 5.40
N ASP A 195 -3.93 -2.24 5.81
CA ASP A 195 -4.81 -3.22 5.17
C ASP A 195 -6.28 -2.86 5.30
N CYS A 196 -6.65 -2.14 6.35
CA CYS A 196 -8.01 -1.60 6.52
C CYS A 196 -8.33 -0.57 5.41
N HIS A 197 -7.36 0.28 5.05
CA HIS A 197 -7.50 1.21 3.94
C HIS A 197 -7.54 0.51 2.58
N VAL A 198 -6.77 -0.56 2.40
CA VAL A 198 -6.83 -1.39 1.19
C VAL A 198 -8.22 -1.97 1.00
N LEU A 199 -8.80 -2.54 2.06
CA LEU A 199 -10.13 -3.15 2.02
C LEU A 199 -11.23 -2.12 1.81
N ASP A 200 -11.14 -0.95 2.45
CA ASP A 200 -12.08 0.16 2.22
C ASP A 200 -12.06 0.61 0.75
N LEU A 201 -10.86 0.74 0.15
CA LEU A 201 -10.75 1.05 -1.28
C LEU A 201 -11.38 -0.03 -2.17
N ALA A 202 -11.23 -1.31 -1.80
CA ALA A 202 -11.82 -2.41 -2.54
C ALA A 202 -13.36 -2.32 -2.56
N PHE A 203 -13.99 -2.05 -1.43
CA PHE A 203 -15.44 -1.92 -1.33
C PHE A 203 -16.03 -0.80 -2.19
N HIS A 204 -15.23 0.21 -2.53
CA HIS A 204 -15.64 1.33 -3.39
C HIS A 204 -15.31 1.13 -4.88
N ARG A 205 -14.78 -0.03 -5.28
CA ARG A 205 -14.46 -0.30 -6.69
C ARG A 205 -15.74 -0.57 -7.51
N PRO A 206 -15.77 -0.14 -8.78
CA PRO A 206 -16.92 -0.41 -9.66
C PRO A 206 -17.23 -1.90 -9.86
N ASP A 207 -16.19 -2.74 -9.90
CA ASP A 207 -16.34 -4.19 -10.07
C ASP A 207 -16.85 -4.91 -8.80
N PHE A 208 -16.80 -4.26 -7.63
CA PHE A 208 -17.42 -4.72 -6.40
C PHE A 208 -18.89 -4.26 -6.24
N ALA A 209 -19.33 -3.26 -7.01
CA ALA A 209 -20.64 -2.62 -6.82
C ALA A 209 -21.79 -3.62 -6.76
N ALA A 210 -21.77 -4.67 -7.61
CA ALA A 210 -22.81 -5.68 -7.66
C ALA A 210 -22.93 -6.49 -6.36
N VAL A 211 -21.82 -6.90 -5.75
CA VAL A 211 -21.83 -7.65 -4.51
C VAL A 211 -22.07 -6.74 -3.31
N MET A 212 -21.50 -5.53 -3.32
CA MET A 212 -21.70 -4.54 -2.25
C MET A 212 -23.13 -4.04 -2.15
N ALA A 213 -23.89 -4.07 -3.25
CA ALA A 213 -25.33 -3.78 -3.22
C ALA A 213 -26.15 -4.70 -2.28
N SER A 214 -25.61 -5.84 -1.90
CA SER A 214 -26.20 -6.79 -0.94
C SER A 214 -25.93 -6.46 0.53
N TYR A 215 -25.17 -5.39 0.80
CA TYR A 215 -24.69 -5.07 2.13
C TYR A 215 -24.89 -3.59 2.50
N GLU A 216 -25.07 -3.35 3.79
CA GLU A 216 -24.69 -2.11 4.45
C GLU A 216 -23.35 -2.33 5.16
N VAL A 217 -22.44 -1.35 5.13
CA VAL A 217 -21.09 -1.47 5.70
C VAL A 217 -20.96 -0.54 6.89
N VAL A 218 -20.46 -1.08 8.01
CA VAL A 218 -20.15 -0.29 9.21
C VAL A 218 -18.69 -0.50 9.57
N HIS A 219 -17.94 0.59 9.70
CA HIS A 219 -16.57 0.58 10.19
C HIS A 219 -16.56 0.72 11.72
N VAL A 220 -16.10 -0.31 12.41
CA VAL A 220 -16.00 -0.34 13.88
C VAL A 220 -14.58 0.02 14.29
N ASP A 221 -14.41 1.23 14.83
CA ASP A 221 -13.11 1.73 15.29
C ASP A 221 -12.61 1.00 16.53
N LEU A 222 -11.44 0.40 16.44
CA LEU A 222 -10.76 -0.28 17.56
C LEU A 222 -9.81 0.66 18.33
N GLY A 223 -9.60 1.88 17.83
CA GLY A 223 -8.68 2.83 18.43
C GLY A 223 -7.20 2.52 18.17
N PRO A 224 -6.31 3.28 18.82
CA PRO A 224 -4.87 3.15 18.60
C PRO A 224 -4.27 1.90 19.25
N ASP A 225 -4.91 1.33 20.25
CA ASP A 225 -4.48 0.17 21.05
C ASP A 225 -5.36 -1.07 20.88
N GLU A 226 -6.31 -1.03 19.92
CA GLU A 226 -7.28 -2.09 19.64
C GLU A 226 -8.21 -2.46 20.81
N MET A 227 -8.41 -1.54 21.74
CA MET A 227 -9.24 -1.77 22.93
C MET A 227 -10.62 -1.12 22.86
N LYS A 228 -10.83 -0.19 21.92
CA LYS A 228 -12.12 0.48 21.72
C LYS A 228 -13.15 -0.51 21.16
N ASN A 229 -14.41 -0.40 21.57
CA ASN A 229 -15.50 -1.29 21.16
C ASN A 229 -15.23 -2.79 21.45
N ALA A 230 -14.48 -3.11 22.51
CA ALA A 230 -14.17 -4.48 22.91
C ALA A 230 -15.40 -5.33 23.23
N ASP A 231 -16.50 -4.71 23.62
CA ASP A 231 -17.80 -5.35 23.81
C ASP A 231 -18.40 -5.86 22.50
N LEU A 232 -18.30 -5.08 21.39
CA LEU A 232 -18.70 -5.51 20.04
C LEU A 232 -17.81 -6.61 19.50
N VAL A 233 -16.50 -6.52 19.75
CA VAL A 233 -15.55 -7.59 19.39
C VAL A 233 -15.96 -8.92 20.00
N LYS A 234 -16.34 -8.91 21.27
CA LYS A 234 -16.81 -10.10 21.99
C LYS A 234 -18.19 -10.55 21.50
N GLU A 235 -19.12 -9.62 21.28
CA GLU A 235 -20.48 -9.89 20.84
C GLU A 235 -20.50 -10.60 19.48
N PHE A 236 -19.68 -10.14 18.55
CA PHE A 236 -19.60 -10.72 17.20
C PHE A 236 -18.48 -11.75 17.04
N ASP A 237 -17.87 -12.21 18.14
CA ASP A 237 -16.85 -13.27 18.15
C ASP A 237 -15.68 -13.00 17.17
N VAL A 238 -15.18 -11.74 17.17
CA VAL A 238 -14.15 -11.28 16.25
C VAL A 238 -12.76 -11.67 16.75
N PRO A 239 -11.96 -12.42 15.97
CA PRO A 239 -10.66 -12.94 16.41
C PRO A 239 -9.54 -11.92 16.25
N LEU A 240 -9.50 -10.83 17.03
CA LEU A 240 -8.48 -9.79 16.92
C LEU A 240 -7.04 -10.31 17.07
N ASN A 241 -6.84 -11.45 17.74
CA ASN A 241 -5.53 -12.08 17.85
C ASN A 241 -5.00 -12.61 16.52
N LYS A 242 -5.81 -12.57 15.46
CA LYS A 242 -5.42 -12.90 14.09
C LYS A 242 -5.06 -11.69 13.25
N GLY A 243 -5.30 -10.47 13.74
CA GLY A 243 -5.02 -9.23 13.05
C GLY A 243 -6.26 -8.48 12.54
N ILE A 244 -6.04 -7.32 11.95
CA ILE A 244 -7.06 -6.45 11.35
C ILE A 244 -6.67 -6.05 9.92
N PRO A 245 -7.67 -5.76 9.03
CA PRO A 245 -9.10 -5.70 9.28
C PRO A 245 -9.70 -7.07 9.58
N ALA A 246 -10.71 -7.09 10.45
CA ALA A 246 -11.48 -8.28 10.76
C ALA A 246 -12.96 -8.04 10.43
N LEU A 247 -13.62 -9.02 9.80
CA LEU A 247 -14.99 -8.88 9.33
C LEU A 247 -15.95 -9.79 10.05
N ALA A 248 -17.13 -9.25 10.36
CA ALA A 248 -18.30 -10.02 10.72
C ALA A 248 -19.47 -9.65 9.81
N VAL A 249 -20.30 -10.62 9.45
CA VAL A 249 -21.53 -10.41 8.71
C VAL A 249 -22.69 -10.74 9.63
N ILE A 250 -23.67 -9.84 9.71
CA ILE A 250 -24.89 -10.02 10.49
C ILE A 250 -26.14 -9.87 9.62
N GLU A 251 -27.22 -10.50 10.06
CA GLU A 251 -28.56 -10.26 9.50
C GLU A 251 -29.07 -8.86 9.90
N SER A 252 -30.12 -8.41 9.24
CA SER A 252 -30.76 -7.12 9.57
C SER A 252 -31.42 -7.06 10.96
N ASP A 253 -31.53 -8.18 11.65
CA ASP A 253 -31.99 -8.26 13.06
C ASP A 253 -30.83 -8.37 14.07
N GLY A 254 -29.59 -8.18 13.64
CA GLY A 254 -28.39 -8.23 14.46
C GLY A 254 -27.80 -9.63 14.66
N LYS A 255 -28.46 -10.69 14.16
CA LYS A 255 -27.95 -12.05 14.33
C LYS A 255 -26.67 -12.28 13.54
N LEU A 256 -25.63 -12.77 14.22
CA LEU A 256 -24.35 -13.13 13.59
C LEU A 256 -24.55 -14.25 12.56
N VAL A 257 -24.16 -14.00 11.32
CA VAL A 257 -24.09 -14.97 10.22
C VAL A 257 -22.71 -15.64 10.20
N VAL A 258 -21.67 -14.83 10.19
CA VAL A 258 -20.29 -15.29 10.22
C VAL A 258 -19.39 -14.22 10.80
N SER A 259 -18.40 -14.64 11.57
CA SER A 259 -17.19 -13.86 11.85
C SER A 259 -16.01 -14.61 11.26
N GLN A 260 -15.09 -13.90 10.61
CA GLN A 260 -13.87 -14.55 10.12
C GLN A 260 -13.12 -15.20 11.30
N LYS A 261 -12.52 -16.36 11.06
CA LYS A 261 -11.88 -17.12 12.15
C LYS A 261 -10.36 -17.18 12.04
N ASN A 262 -9.81 -16.95 10.86
CA ASN A 262 -8.41 -17.26 10.56
C ASN A 262 -7.57 -16.02 10.18
N GLY A 263 -8.13 -14.80 10.34
CA GLY A 263 -7.47 -13.57 9.88
C GLY A 263 -7.45 -13.44 8.36
N GLU A 264 -8.55 -13.81 7.70
CA GLU A 264 -8.65 -13.87 6.23
C GLU A 264 -8.34 -12.54 5.55
N PHE A 265 -8.48 -11.42 6.27
CA PHE A 265 -8.32 -10.08 5.72
C PHE A 265 -7.13 -9.30 6.32
N GLU A 266 -6.39 -9.88 7.27
CA GLU A 266 -5.28 -9.20 7.96
C GLU A 266 -4.17 -8.73 7.00
N ASP A 267 -4.02 -9.42 5.88
CA ASP A 267 -3.09 -9.10 4.79
C ASP A 267 -3.87 -8.75 3.50
N ALA A 268 -4.83 -7.82 3.61
CA ALA A 268 -5.67 -7.41 2.49
C ALA A 268 -4.84 -6.89 1.30
N ARG A 269 -3.64 -6.36 1.53
CA ARG A 269 -2.73 -5.88 0.48
C ARG A 269 -2.31 -6.99 -0.48
N SER A 270 -2.23 -8.23 -0.02
CA SER A 270 -1.87 -9.40 -0.83
C SER A 270 -3.09 -10.13 -1.41
N MET A 271 -4.32 -9.74 -1.03
CA MET A 271 -5.53 -10.38 -1.52
C MET A 271 -5.82 -10.00 -2.98
N THR A 272 -6.36 -10.96 -3.72
CA THR A 272 -6.92 -10.69 -5.04
C THR A 272 -8.35 -10.15 -4.92
N PRO A 273 -8.82 -9.33 -5.90
CA PRO A 273 -10.21 -8.90 -5.93
C PRO A 273 -11.20 -10.06 -5.86
N GLU A 274 -10.89 -11.16 -6.55
CA GLU A 274 -11.74 -12.34 -6.62
C GLU A 274 -11.93 -12.99 -5.25
N ALA A 275 -10.88 -13.07 -4.42
CA ALA A 275 -10.95 -13.67 -3.08
C ALA A 275 -11.92 -12.90 -2.15
N VAL A 276 -11.88 -11.55 -2.21
CA VAL A 276 -12.80 -10.72 -1.43
C VAL A 276 -14.24 -10.84 -1.96
N VAL A 277 -14.43 -10.80 -3.29
CA VAL A 277 -15.73 -10.98 -3.91
C VAL A 277 -16.32 -12.37 -3.62
N GLU A 278 -15.49 -13.41 -3.58
CA GLU A 278 -15.91 -14.77 -3.23
C GLU A 278 -16.43 -14.83 -1.78
N PHE A 279 -15.70 -14.25 -0.83
CA PHE A 279 -16.16 -14.15 0.55
C PHE A 279 -17.50 -13.44 0.65
N LEU A 280 -17.64 -12.25 0.04
CA LEU A 280 -18.89 -11.50 0.07
C LEU A 280 -20.03 -12.25 -0.61
N ASN A 281 -19.81 -12.89 -1.76
CA ASN A 281 -20.84 -13.69 -2.43
C ASN A 281 -21.30 -14.91 -1.61
N LYS A 282 -20.40 -15.51 -0.84
CA LYS A 282 -20.73 -16.64 0.03
C LYS A 282 -21.70 -16.25 1.15
N TRP A 283 -21.59 -15.02 1.64
CA TRP A 283 -22.32 -14.55 2.81
C TRP A 283 -23.37 -13.47 2.49
N LYS A 284 -23.69 -13.21 1.24
CA LYS A 284 -24.82 -12.33 0.88
C LYS A 284 -26.16 -12.99 1.17
N PRO A 285 -27.24 -12.20 1.31
CA PRO A 285 -28.58 -12.75 1.43
C PRO A 285 -28.92 -13.67 0.26
N GLU A 286 -29.74 -14.69 0.51
CA GLU A 286 -30.29 -15.51 -0.57
C GLU A 286 -31.20 -14.66 -1.49
N ALA A 287 -31.07 -14.87 -2.80
CA ALA A 287 -31.98 -14.23 -3.74
C ALA A 287 -33.40 -14.75 -3.50
N ARG A 288 -34.39 -13.83 -3.36
CA ARG A 288 -35.79 -14.17 -3.27
C ARG A 288 -36.38 -14.47 -4.64
#